data_f68c11b9a2a3dba676f00358dfcb55c3
#
_entry.id   f68c11b9a2a3dba676f00358dfcb55c3
#
_cell.length_a   1.000
_cell.length_b   1.000
_cell.length_c   1.000
_cell.angle_alpha   90.00
_cell.angle_beta   90.00
_cell.angle_gamma   90.00
#
_symmetry.space_group_name_H-M   'P 1'
#
loop_
_entity.id
_entity.type
_entity.pdbx_description
1 polymer ?
#
loop_
_entity_poly.entity_id
_entity_poly.type
_entity_poly.pdbx_seq_one_letter_code
_entity_poly.pdbx_strand_id
1 'polypeptide(L)'
;MAPRLERLLIVGDRVVVAVQDEDVVGLAHLHASPTLEHERPVAKIGALVVEETHRGEGIGRALVEAMEAEARARRCALLFLTAAARREDAHAFYRRVGLEETGTRFTKTLD
;
A
#
# COMPACT_ATOMS: atom_id res chain seq x y z
N MET A 1 11.61 20.04 3.04
CA MET A 1 10.79 19.65 4.20
C MET A 1 10.20 18.28 3.98
N ALA A 2 10.32 17.39 4.96
CA ALA A 2 9.76 16.05 4.85
C ALA A 2 8.23 16.12 4.83
N PRO A 3 7.57 15.29 4.02
CA PRO A 3 6.12 15.26 4.00
C PRO A 3 5.56 14.73 5.33
N ARG A 4 4.42 15.27 5.70
CA ARG A 4 3.67 14.83 6.85
C ARG A 4 2.70 13.74 6.41
N LEU A 5 2.60 12.67 7.19
CA LEU A 5 1.62 11.62 6.92
C LEU A 5 0.37 11.86 7.77
N GLU A 6 -0.78 11.81 7.15
CA GLU A 6 -2.07 11.95 7.82
C GLU A 6 -2.92 10.71 7.55
N ARG A 7 -3.64 10.26 8.58
CA ARG A 7 -4.48 9.07 8.50
C ARG A 7 -5.94 9.45 8.43
N LEU A 8 -6.64 8.87 7.47
CA LEU A 8 -8.07 9.06 7.30
C LEU A 8 -8.77 7.72 7.51
N LEU A 9 -9.83 7.73 8.29
CA LEU A 9 -10.57 6.52 8.60
C LEU A 9 -11.79 6.43 7.69
N ILE A 10 -11.82 5.35 6.89
CA ILE A 10 -12.99 4.99 6.08
C ILE A 10 -13.48 3.68 6.65
N VAL A 11 -14.79 3.46 6.67
CA VAL A 11 -15.39 2.27 7.28
C VAL A 11 -14.65 0.99 6.84
N GLY A 12 -14.02 0.30 7.80
CA GLY A 12 -13.26 -0.93 7.55
C GLY A 12 -11.89 -0.74 6.93
N ASP A 13 -11.55 0.44 6.46
CA ASP A 13 -10.31 0.70 5.75
C ASP A 13 -9.52 1.85 6.38
N ARG A 14 -8.28 2.00 5.95
CA ARG A 14 -7.43 3.09 6.38
C ARG A 14 -6.78 3.72 5.16
N VAL A 15 -6.81 5.05 5.10
CA VAL A 15 -6.08 5.80 4.06
C VAL A 15 -5.03 6.65 4.75
N VAL A 16 -3.81 6.62 4.24
CA VAL A 16 -2.73 7.49 4.70
C VAL A 16 -2.33 8.37 3.53
N VAL A 17 -2.29 9.68 3.76
CA VAL A 17 -1.86 10.63 2.76
C VAL A 17 -0.54 11.27 3.19
N ALA A 18 0.32 11.54 2.23
CA ALA A 18 1.54 12.31 2.44
C ALA A 18 1.27 13.75 2.02
N VAL A 19 1.50 14.69 2.93
CA VAL A 19 1.21 16.10 2.70
C VAL A 19 2.51 16.90 2.77
N GLN A 20 2.76 17.73 1.78
CA GLN A 20 3.91 18.60 1.74
C GLN A 20 3.44 19.98 1.26
N ASP A 21 3.76 21.02 2.05
CA ASP A 21 3.33 22.38 1.74
C ASP A 21 1.83 22.49 1.45
N GLU A 22 1.02 21.82 2.27
CA GLU A 22 -0.43 21.77 2.20
C GLU A 22 -1.00 21.00 1.00
N ASP A 23 -0.13 20.44 0.15
CA ASP A 23 -0.57 19.62 -0.99
C ASP A 23 -0.42 18.14 -0.67
N VAL A 24 -1.39 17.35 -1.11
CA VAL A 24 -1.31 15.89 -1.03
C VAL A 24 -0.40 15.42 -2.16
N VAL A 25 0.73 14.82 -1.80
CA VAL A 25 1.74 14.37 -2.76
C VAL A 25 1.83 12.85 -2.85
N GLY A 26 1.12 12.14 -2.00
CA GLY A 26 1.07 10.69 -2.04
C GLY A 26 -0.11 10.15 -1.25
N LEU A 27 -0.49 8.91 -1.53
CA LEU A 27 -1.63 8.27 -0.89
C LEU A 27 -1.43 6.76 -0.88
N ALA A 28 -1.82 6.13 0.22
CA ALA A 28 -1.88 4.68 0.31
C ALA A 28 -3.18 4.27 1.00
N HIS A 29 -3.78 3.19 0.53
CA HIS A 29 -5.03 2.67 1.04
C HIS A 29 -4.82 1.25 1.52
N LEU A 30 -5.31 0.94 2.72
CA LEU A 30 -5.23 -0.38 3.32
C LEU A 30 -6.62 -0.92 3.58
N HIS A 31 -6.84 -2.16 3.21
CA HIS A 31 -8.04 -2.91 3.53
C HIS A 31 -7.62 -4.21 4.23
N ALA A 32 -8.16 -4.46 5.42
CA ALA A 32 -7.90 -5.70 6.16
C ALA A 32 -9.16 -6.54 6.16
N SER A 33 -9.03 -7.83 5.87
CA SER A 33 -10.18 -8.72 5.85
C SER A 33 -9.81 -10.12 6.32
N PRO A 34 -10.77 -10.85 6.93
CA PRO A 34 -10.54 -12.25 7.27
C PRO A 34 -10.49 -13.10 6.00
N THR A 35 -9.75 -14.19 6.04
CA THR A 35 -9.71 -15.17 4.95
C THR A 35 -9.82 -16.57 5.54
N LEU A 36 -10.17 -17.53 4.69
CA LEU A 36 -10.24 -18.92 5.11
C LEU A 36 -8.88 -19.58 5.27
N GLU A 37 -7.85 -18.98 4.66
CA GLU A 37 -6.49 -19.55 4.64
C GLU A 37 -5.65 -19.17 5.84
N HIS A 38 -6.05 -18.15 6.58
CA HIS A 38 -5.27 -17.64 7.70
C HIS A 38 -6.14 -17.45 8.92
N GLU A 39 -5.59 -17.71 10.11
CA GLU A 39 -6.32 -17.49 11.36
C GLU A 39 -6.50 -16.01 11.66
N ARG A 40 -5.59 -15.18 11.17
CA ARG A 40 -5.64 -13.72 11.33
C ARG A 40 -6.02 -13.08 10.02
N PRO A 41 -6.55 -11.85 10.05
CA PRO A 41 -6.88 -11.14 8.81
C PRO A 41 -5.65 -10.96 7.93
N VAL A 42 -5.87 -10.69 6.65
CA VAL A 42 -4.81 -10.27 5.74
C VAL A 42 -5.07 -8.83 5.34
N ALA A 43 -4.00 -8.08 5.09
CA ALA A 43 -4.07 -6.68 4.72
C ALA A 43 -3.67 -6.52 3.26
N LYS A 44 -4.46 -5.75 2.51
CA LYS A 44 -4.19 -5.45 1.11
C LYS A 44 -3.96 -3.96 0.95
N ILE A 45 -2.89 -3.61 0.26
CA ILE A 45 -2.71 -2.24 -0.21
C ILE A 45 -3.52 -2.11 -1.49
N GLY A 46 -4.65 -1.40 -1.41
CA GLY A 46 -5.56 -1.21 -2.54
C GLY A 46 -5.11 -0.11 -3.49
N ALA A 47 -4.36 0.86 -2.97
CA ALA A 47 -3.81 1.94 -3.77
C ALA A 47 -2.51 2.39 -3.14
N LEU A 48 -1.55 2.73 -3.98
CA LEU A 48 -0.28 3.33 -3.57
C LEU A 48 0.15 4.26 -4.70
N VAL A 49 0.07 5.55 -4.45
CA VAL A 49 0.31 6.57 -5.47
C VAL A 49 1.22 7.65 -4.90
N VAL A 50 2.23 8.03 -5.67
CA VAL A 50 3.09 9.17 -5.34
C VAL A 50 3.06 10.09 -6.57
N GLU A 51 2.83 11.38 -6.34
CA GLU A 51 2.83 12.35 -7.42
C GLU A 51 4.16 12.30 -8.16
N GLU A 52 4.11 12.32 -9.49
CA GLU A 52 5.28 12.10 -10.34
C GLU A 52 6.44 13.04 -10.00
N THR A 53 6.15 14.31 -9.74
CA THR A 53 7.18 15.30 -9.43
C THR A 53 7.85 15.08 -8.07
N HIS A 54 7.27 14.22 -7.24
CA HIS A 54 7.81 13.92 -5.90
C HIS A 54 8.38 12.51 -5.78
N ARG A 55 8.50 11.79 -6.88
CA ARG A 55 9.09 10.45 -6.86
C ARG A 55 10.58 10.54 -6.58
N GLY A 56 11.12 9.52 -5.93
CA GLY A 56 12.52 9.49 -5.55
C GLY A 56 12.85 10.22 -4.26
N GLU A 57 11.84 10.72 -3.54
CA GLU A 57 12.03 11.46 -2.29
C GLU A 57 11.75 10.62 -1.04
N GLY A 58 11.51 9.32 -1.21
CA GLY A 58 11.23 8.43 -0.08
C GLY A 58 9.77 8.41 0.37
N ILE A 59 8.87 9.10 -0.32
CA ILE A 59 7.46 9.16 0.05
C ILE A 59 6.80 7.78 -0.08
N GLY A 60 7.08 7.07 -1.18
CA GLY A 60 6.53 5.73 -1.38
C GLY A 60 6.95 4.76 -0.30
N ARG A 61 8.23 4.80 0.09
CA ARG A 61 8.72 3.97 1.19
C ARG A 61 8.02 4.30 2.50
N ALA A 62 7.86 5.59 2.81
CA ALA A 62 7.18 6.01 4.02
C ALA A 62 5.73 5.54 4.05
N LEU A 63 5.04 5.60 2.90
CA LEU A 63 3.66 5.12 2.80
C LEU A 63 3.58 3.61 2.99
N VAL A 64 4.49 2.84 2.40
CA VAL A 64 4.51 1.38 2.59
C VAL A 64 4.79 1.04 4.06
N GLU A 65 5.72 1.74 4.70
CA GLU A 65 5.99 1.54 6.13
C GLU A 65 4.78 1.86 6.99
N ALA A 66 4.01 2.90 6.63
CA ALA A 66 2.78 3.23 7.33
C ALA A 66 1.72 2.13 7.16
N MET A 67 1.61 1.55 5.95
CA MET A 67 0.70 0.44 5.69
C MET A 67 1.10 -0.79 6.50
N GLU A 68 2.39 -1.09 6.56
CA GLU A 68 2.89 -2.21 7.35
C GLU A 68 2.59 -2.00 8.84
N ALA A 69 2.79 -0.80 9.35
CA ALA A 69 2.50 -0.49 10.76
C ALA A 69 1.00 -0.67 11.07
N GLU A 70 0.13 -0.22 10.16
CA GLU A 70 -1.32 -0.40 10.33
C GLU A 70 -1.69 -1.88 10.30
N ALA A 71 -1.11 -2.66 9.38
CA ALA A 71 -1.38 -4.08 9.29
C ALA A 71 -0.94 -4.81 10.56
N ARG A 72 0.22 -4.45 11.10
CA ARG A 72 0.71 -5.04 12.36
C ARG A 72 -0.17 -4.65 13.54
N ALA A 73 -0.63 -3.40 13.60
CA ALA A 73 -1.52 -2.94 14.67
C ALA A 73 -2.85 -3.70 14.64
N ARG A 74 -3.31 -4.13 13.48
CA ARG A 74 -4.53 -4.92 13.31
C ARG A 74 -4.27 -6.42 13.41
N ARG A 75 -3.03 -6.83 13.70
CA ARG A 75 -2.63 -8.22 13.87
C ARG A 75 -2.85 -9.06 12.60
N CYS A 76 -2.65 -8.44 11.44
CA CYS A 76 -2.77 -9.16 10.16
C CYS A 76 -1.64 -10.15 9.99
N ALA A 77 -1.93 -11.27 9.32
CA ALA A 77 -0.96 -12.32 9.06
C ALA A 77 0.05 -11.92 7.99
N LEU A 78 -0.41 -11.12 7.01
CA LEU A 78 0.47 -10.64 5.95
C LEU A 78 -0.08 -9.38 5.31
N LEU A 79 0.76 -8.73 4.54
CA LEU A 79 0.44 -7.54 3.77
C LEU A 79 0.76 -7.84 2.32
N PHE A 80 -0.17 -7.56 1.40
CA PHE A 80 0.06 -7.84 -0.01
C PHE A 80 -0.52 -6.74 -0.90
N LEU A 81 -0.06 -6.72 -2.16
CA LEU A 81 -0.66 -5.90 -3.21
C LEU A 81 -0.57 -6.65 -4.52
N THR A 82 -1.32 -6.20 -5.52
CA THR A 82 -1.22 -6.75 -6.86
C THR A 82 -0.70 -5.68 -7.80
N ALA A 83 0.19 -6.06 -8.71
CA ALA A 83 0.82 -5.15 -9.65
C ALA A 83 0.81 -5.76 -11.05
N ALA A 84 0.70 -4.89 -12.06
CA ALA A 84 0.74 -5.36 -13.45
C ALA A 84 2.13 -5.91 -13.77
N ALA A 85 2.17 -7.03 -14.49
CA ALA A 85 3.42 -7.73 -14.80
C ALA A 85 4.43 -6.87 -15.56
N ARG A 86 3.96 -5.92 -16.36
CA ARG A 86 4.84 -5.08 -17.18
C ARG A 86 5.34 -3.80 -16.51
N ARG A 87 5.03 -3.61 -15.23
CA ARG A 87 5.50 -2.42 -14.50
C ARG A 87 6.77 -2.76 -13.73
N GLU A 88 7.85 -2.95 -14.47
CA GLU A 88 9.12 -3.39 -13.88
C GLU A 88 9.72 -2.41 -12.88
N ASP A 89 9.57 -1.10 -13.12
CA ASP A 89 10.05 -0.09 -12.19
C ASP A 89 9.32 -0.15 -10.85
N ALA A 90 8.00 -0.37 -10.89
CA ALA A 90 7.20 -0.54 -9.69
C ALA A 90 7.57 -1.84 -8.98
N HIS A 91 7.78 -2.93 -9.72
CA HIS A 91 8.20 -4.20 -9.13
C HIS A 91 9.54 -4.07 -8.41
N ALA A 92 10.50 -3.36 -8.99
CA ALA A 92 11.80 -3.12 -8.36
C ALA A 92 11.63 -2.34 -7.05
N PHE A 93 10.75 -1.32 -7.05
CA PHE A 93 10.44 -0.57 -5.84
C PHE A 93 9.83 -1.47 -4.77
N TYR A 94 8.86 -2.32 -5.14
CA TYR A 94 8.22 -3.20 -4.17
C TYR A 94 9.22 -4.15 -3.51
N ARG A 95 10.15 -4.69 -4.29
CA ARG A 95 11.21 -5.56 -3.74
C ARG A 95 12.11 -4.78 -2.77
N ARG A 96 12.46 -3.54 -3.09
CA ARG A 96 13.31 -2.72 -2.22
C ARG A 96 12.66 -2.42 -0.88
N VAL A 97 11.33 -2.34 -0.82
CA VAL A 97 10.63 -2.10 0.44
C VAL A 97 10.22 -3.39 1.15
N GLY A 98 10.70 -4.53 0.68
CA GLY A 98 10.54 -5.81 1.38
C GLY A 98 9.40 -6.69 0.94
N LEU A 99 8.77 -6.40 -0.19
CA LEU A 99 7.70 -7.24 -0.71
C LEU A 99 8.26 -8.28 -1.67
N GLU A 100 7.73 -9.49 -1.61
CA GLU A 100 8.11 -10.58 -2.50
C GLU A 100 7.00 -10.88 -3.50
N GLU A 101 7.38 -11.26 -4.71
CA GLU A 101 6.41 -11.69 -5.69
C GLU A 101 6.01 -13.14 -5.40
N THR A 102 4.73 -13.38 -5.13
CA THR A 102 4.27 -14.68 -4.63
C THR A 102 3.22 -15.38 -5.48
N GLY A 103 2.83 -14.86 -6.62
CA GLY A 103 1.84 -15.56 -7.40
C GLY A 103 1.37 -14.83 -8.64
N THR A 104 0.45 -15.47 -9.36
CA THR A 104 -0.12 -14.97 -10.58
C THR A 104 -1.58 -14.62 -10.35
N ARG A 105 -1.99 -13.47 -10.88
CA ARG A 105 -3.37 -13.00 -10.76
C ARG A 105 -4.17 -13.47 -11.95
N PHE A 106 -5.34 -14.07 -11.69
CA PHE A 106 -6.32 -14.41 -12.71
C PHE A 106 -7.55 -13.52 -12.53
N THR A 107 -8.05 -12.94 -13.61
CA THR A 107 -9.23 -12.08 -13.55
C THR A 107 -10.24 -12.46 -14.64
N LYS A 108 -11.50 -12.17 -14.36
CA LYS A 108 -12.57 -12.30 -15.33
C LYS A 108 -13.42 -11.05 -15.23
N THR A 109 -13.57 -10.35 -16.34
CA THR A 109 -14.41 -9.16 -16.38
C THR A 109 -15.88 -9.56 -16.45
N LEU A 110 -16.72 -8.91 -15.64
CA LEU A 110 -18.13 -9.29 -15.48
C LEU A 110 -19.07 -8.12 -15.85
N ASP A 111 -19.06 -7.67 -17.04
CA ASP A 111 -20.01 -6.59 -17.42
C ASP A 111 -20.69 -6.86 -18.75
#